data_e77a45ce79c14e2de15582c336aaf12b
#
_entry.id   e77a45ce79c14e2de15582c336aaf12b
#
_cell.length_a   1.000
_cell.length_b   1.000
_cell.length_c   1.000
_cell.angle_alpha   90.00
_cell.angle_beta   90.00
_cell.angle_gamma   90.00
#
_symmetry.space_group_name_H-M   'P 1'
#
loop_
_entity.id
_entity.type
_entity.pdbx_description
1 polymer ?
#
loop_
_entity_poly.entity_id
_entity_poly.type
_entity_poly.pdbx_seq_one_letter_code
_entity_poly.pdbx_strand_id
1 'polypeptide(L)'
;MCIRDSTVTFNIKGGWMNGYVYIDQANDGQFDFIESSTDQTGTDVASFSFYSGSFSDDSQGVNSAGTALSGGARNTMSCPSFVAPSTVGTYRIRFKMDWNSIDPAGQLAADDTPTGANGILANGGCIVDALLRVDTRVGIEGVAASESQPRLFDLSGRRIGSEPAHGVYIRNNRKVVK
;
A
#
# COMPACT_ATOMS: atom_id res chain seq x y z
N MET A 1 -2.72 6.63 6.27
CA MET A 1 -2.49 5.17 6.19
C MET A 1 -1.00 4.99 5.98
N CYS A 2 -0.32 4.38 6.91
CA CYS A 2 1.11 4.12 6.77
C CYS A 2 1.27 2.85 5.95
N ILE A 3 1.77 2.94 4.72
CA ILE A 3 1.89 1.79 3.80
C ILE A 3 3.19 1.00 4.06
N ARG A 4 3.82 1.19 5.20
CA ARG A 4 5.13 0.55 5.50
C ARG A 4 5.12 -0.98 5.45
N ASP A 5 3.95 -1.59 5.67
CA ASP A 5 3.85 -3.05 5.81
C ASP A 5 2.79 -3.67 4.88
N SER A 6 2.30 -2.92 3.90
CA SER A 6 1.27 -3.41 2.97
C SER A 6 1.91 -3.87 1.67
N THR A 7 1.63 -5.10 1.28
CA THR A 7 1.94 -5.60 -0.06
C THR A 7 0.77 -5.31 -0.99
N VAL A 8 1.07 -5.05 -2.24
CA VAL A 8 0.04 -4.94 -3.30
C VAL A 8 -0.04 -6.28 -4.01
N THR A 9 -1.24 -6.86 -4.02
CA THR A 9 -1.49 -8.13 -4.71
C THR A 9 -2.42 -7.90 -5.89
N PHE A 10 -1.99 -8.36 -7.05
CA PHE A 10 -2.78 -8.36 -8.26
C PHE A 10 -3.38 -9.76 -8.48
N ASN A 11 -4.65 -9.82 -8.82
CA ASN A 11 -5.26 -11.04 -9.32
C ASN A 11 -5.09 -11.09 -10.84
N ILE A 12 -4.42 -12.11 -11.33
CA ILE A 12 -4.15 -12.31 -12.76
C ILE A 12 -4.84 -13.59 -13.23
N LYS A 13 -5.29 -13.58 -14.47
CA LYS A 13 -5.95 -14.75 -15.06
C LYS A 13 -4.91 -15.60 -15.80
N GLY A 14 -4.21 -16.43 -15.04
CA GLY A 14 -3.31 -17.46 -15.57
C GLY A 14 -2.32 -16.92 -16.59
N GLY A 15 -1.35 -16.14 -16.18
CA GLY A 15 -0.42 -15.53 -17.12
C GLY A 15 0.92 -15.16 -16.51
N TRP A 16 1.76 -14.66 -17.36
CA TRP A 16 3.10 -14.17 -17.09
C TRP A 16 3.02 -12.65 -17.05
N MET A 17 2.59 -12.10 -15.94
CA MET A 17 2.40 -10.67 -15.82
C MET A 17 3.39 -10.08 -14.82
N ASN A 18 3.85 -8.89 -15.12
CA ASN A 18 4.64 -8.06 -14.20
C ASN A 18 3.71 -7.08 -13.47
N GLY A 19 4.00 -6.82 -12.22
CA GLY A 19 3.28 -5.85 -11.41
C GLY A 19 4.17 -4.69 -11.02
N TYR A 20 3.62 -3.49 -11.06
CA TYR A 20 4.33 -2.25 -10.75
C TYR A 20 3.48 -1.33 -9.89
N VAL A 21 4.13 -0.63 -8.99
CA VAL A 21 3.55 0.45 -8.19
C VAL A 21 4.41 1.70 -8.38
N TYR A 22 3.80 2.78 -8.82
CA TYR A 22 4.46 4.08 -9.01
C TYR A 22 3.85 5.08 -8.04
N ILE A 23 4.68 6.00 -7.53
CA ILE A 23 4.25 7.14 -6.73
C ILE A 23 4.91 8.38 -7.31
N ASP A 24 4.12 9.31 -7.84
CA ASP A 24 4.60 10.61 -8.34
C ASP A 24 5.12 11.43 -7.14
N GLN A 25 6.41 11.23 -6.81
CA GLN A 25 7.03 11.82 -5.62
C GLN A 25 7.31 13.31 -5.78
N ALA A 26 7.61 13.74 -6.99
CA ALA A 26 7.82 15.15 -7.34
C ALA A 26 6.51 15.92 -7.44
N ASN A 27 5.39 15.21 -7.57
CA ASN A 27 4.05 15.77 -7.74
C ASN A 27 3.95 16.66 -8.99
N ASP A 28 4.69 16.31 -10.03
CA ASP A 28 4.77 17.03 -11.30
C ASP A 28 3.84 16.49 -12.39
N GLY A 29 3.14 15.41 -12.07
CA GLY A 29 2.18 14.78 -12.97
C GLY A 29 2.78 13.73 -13.88
N GLN A 30 4.05 13.37 -13.73
CA GLN A 30 4.73 12.32 -14.46
C GLN A 30 5.13 11.19 -13.52
N PHE A 31 5.56 10.08 -14.08
CA PHE A 31 6.17 8.99 -13.33
C PHE A 31 7.54 8.70 -13.96
N ASP A 32 8.58 9.01 -13.22
CA ASP A 32 9.95 8.72 -13.63
C ASP A 32 10.26 7.24 -13.47
N PHE A 33 10.96 6.67 -14.43
CA PHE A 33 11.37 5.27 -14.43
C PHE A 33 12.64 5.05 -15.26
N ILE A 34 13.28 3.91 -15.04
CA ILE A 34 14.44 3.46 -15.85
C ILE A 34 14.01 2.21 -16.62
N GLU A 35 13.96 2.33 -17.94
CA GLU A 35 13.58 1.22 -18.81
C GLU A 35 14.62 0.10 -18.75
N SER A 36 14.14 -1.15 -18.80
CA SER A 36 14.98 -2.36 -18.80
C SER A 36 15.92 -2.50 -17.59
N SER A 37 15.67 -1.78 -16.49
CA SER A 37 16.45 -1.84 -15.27
C SER A 37 15.65 -2.40 -14.10
N THR A 38 16.33 -3.20 -13.26
CA THR A 38 15.80 -3.61 -11.95
C THR A 38 16.22 -2.66 -10.84
N ASP A 39 17.18 -1.77 -11.10
CA ASP A 39 17.53 -0.68 -10.19
C ASP A 39 16.74 0.57 -10.57
N GLN A 40 15.74 0.85 -9.77
CA GLN A 40 14.86 2.01 -9.92
C GLN A 40 15.16 3.09 -8.87
N THR A 41 16.37 3.12 -8.31
CA THR A 41 16.76 4.12 -7.31
C THR A 41 16.60 5.53 -7.85
N GLY A 42 15.89 6.36 -7.11
CA GLY A 42 15.66 7.76 -7.48
C GLY A 42 14.55 7.98 -8.53
N THR A 43 13.80 6.93 -8.84
CA THR A 43 12.62 7.02 -9.71
C THR A 43 11.32 6.98 -8.90
N ASP A 44 10.19 7.09 -9.59
CA ASP A 44 8.86 6.97 -9.01
C ASP A 44 8.36 5.53 -8.88
N VAL A 45 9.17 4.55 -9.29
CA VAL A 45 8.85 3.13 -9.15
C VAL A 45 9.03 2.73 -7.69
N ALA A 46 7.93 2.70 -6.95
CA ALA A 46 7.92 2.42 -5.52
C ALA A 46 8.06 0.92 -5.21
N SER A 47 7.52 0.06 -6.06
CA SER A 47 7.61 -1.39 -5.91
C SER A 47 7.32 -2.11 -7.22
N PHE A 48 7.93 -3.27 -7.41
CA PHE A 48 7.68 -4.10 -8.57
C PHE A 48 7.88 -5.59 -8.30
N SER A 49 7.26 -6.40 -9.13
CA SER A 49 7.56 -7.81 -9.36
C SER A 49 7.74 -8.01 -10.85
N PHE A 50 8.95 -8.29 -11.26
CA PHE A 50 9.36 -8.29 -12.66
C PHE A 50 9.98 -9.62 -13.04
N TYR A 51 9.55 -10.20 -14.15
CA TYR A 51 10.15 -11.38 -14.75
C TYR A 51 11.15 -10.96 -15.84
N SER A 52 12.36 -11.45 -15.73
CA SER A 52 13.36 -11.32 -16.78
C SER A 52 13.57 -12.66 -17.48
N GLY A 53 13.57 -12.67 -18.78
CA GLY A 53 13.89 -13.86 -19.55
C GLY A 53 12.75 -14.40 -20.42
N SER A 54 12.96 -15.56 -20.99
CA SER A 54 12.01 -16.23 -21.88
C SER A 54 11.01 -17.03 -21.07
N PHE A 55 9.75 -16.96 -21.47
CA PHE A 55 8.64 -17.70 -20.84
C PHE A 55 8.75 -19.22 -20.95
N SER A 56 9.73 -19.74 -21.65
CA SER A 56 9.90 -21.17 -21.87
C SER A 56 10.67 -21.90 -20.78
N ASP A 57 11.27 -21.20 -19.81
CA ASP A 57 12.16 -21.76 -18.82
C ASP A 57 11.81 -21.34 -17.40
N ASP A 58 10.60 -21.51 -16.95
CA ASP A 58 10.20 -21.21 -15.56
C ASP A 58 10.84 -19.91 -15.01
N SER A 59 10.78 -18.93 -15.81
CA SER A 59 11.43 -17.65 -15.82
C SER A 59 11.86 -17.12 -14.48
N GLN A 60 13.08 -16.81 -14.44
CA GLN A 60 13.70 -16.10 -13.36
C GLN A 60 13.31 -14.63 -13.44
N GLY A 61 12.91 -14.10 -12.32
CA GLY A 61 12.60 -12.71 -12.16
C GLY A 61 13.06 -12.24 -10.80
N VAL A 62 12.84 -11.00 -10.53
CA VAL A 62 13.18 -10.36 -9.27
C VAL A 62 12.09 -9.37 -8.88
N ASN A 63 11.91 -9.17 -7.60
CA ASN A 63 11.08 -8.09 -7.10
C ASN A 63 11.94 -6.94 -6.54
N SER A 64 11.31 -5.83 -6.22
CA SER A 64 11.96 -4.63 -5.69
C SER A 64 12.65 -4.84 -4.33
N ALA A 65 12.41 -5.94 -3.64
CA ALA A 65 13.13 -6.35 -2.43
C ALA A 65 14.35 -7.22 -2.73
N GLY A 66 14.69 -7.43 -4.01
CA GLY A 66 15.80 -8.28 -4.44
C GLY A 66 15.52 -9.78 -4.30
N THR A 67 14.28 -10.17 -4.05
CA THR A 67 13.92 -11.58 -3.93
C THR A 67 13.71 -12.18 -5.31
N ALA A 68 14.37 -13.30 -5.58
CA ALA A 68 14.15 -14.06 -6.80
C ALA A 68 12.72 -14.61 -6.86
N LEU A 69 12.10 -14.51 -8.03
CA LEU A 69 10.79 -15.05 -8.30
C LEU A 69 10.93 -16.40 -8.98
N SER A 70 10.23 -17.40 -8.49
CA SER A 70 10.13 -18.70 -9.18
C SER A 70 9.09 -18.63 -10.29
N GLY A 71 9.39 -19.31 -11.41
CA GLY A 71 8.61 -19.25 -12.62
C GLY A 71 7.23 -19.93 -12.56
N GLY A 72 6.58 -19.94 -13.68
CA GLY A 72 5.28 -20.54 -13.92
C GLY A 72 4.14 -19.52 -14.02
N ALA A 73 3.10 -19.88 -14.77
CA ALA A 73 1.89 -19.10 -14.84
C ALA A 73 1.24 -18.98 -13.45
N ARG A 74 0.83 -17.80 -13.08
CA ARG A 74 0.27 -17.50 -11.76
C ARG A 74 -1.15 -16.95 -11.86
N ASN A 75 -1.90 -17.14 -10.81
CA ASN A 75 -3.21 -16.50 -10.65
C ASN A 75 -3.14 -15.23 -9.81
N THR A 76 -2.04 -15.04 -9.11
CA THR A 76 -1.79 -13.85 -8.28
C THR A 76 -0.34 -13.43 -8.38
N MET A 77 -0.08 -12.15 -8.26
CA MET A 77 1.24 -11.56 -8.16
C MET A 77 1.24 -10.54 -7.02
N SER A 78 2.31 -10.53 -6.23
CA SER A 78 2.46 -9.55 -5.15
C SER A 78 3.73 -8.73 -5.37
N CYS A 79 3.58 -7.41 -5.29
CA CYS A 79 4.70 -6.50 -5.16
C CYS A 79 5.07 -6.34 -3.68
N PRO A 80 6.36 -6.27 -3.33
CA PRO A 80 6.78 -6.01 -1.96
C PRO A 80 6.20 -4.72 -1.38
N SER A 81 6.21 -4.64 -0.07
CA SER A 81 5.88 -3.39 0.61
C SER A 81 6.87 -2.28 0.23
N PHE A 82 6.38 -1.06 0.17
CA PHE A 82 7.15 0.11 -0.18
C PHE A 82 6.96 1.22 0.84
N VAL A 83 7.86 2.21 0.80
CA VAL A 83 7.81 3.35 1.72
C VAL A 83 7.04 4.49 1.07
N ALA A 84 6.02 4.99 1.76
CA ALA A 84 5.31 6.19 1.33
C ALA A 84 6.23 7.42 1.41
N PRO A 85 5.98 8.47 0.61
CA PRO A 85 6.67 9.74 0.72
C PRO A 85 6.68 10.25 2.17
N SER A 86 7.79 10.86 2.59
CA SER A 86 7.93 11.40 3.96
C SER A 86 7.26 12.74 4.17
N THR A 87 7.01 13.46 3.09
CA THR A 87 6.37 14.78 3.12
C THR A 87 4.86 14.63 3.14
N VAL A 88 4.20 15.39 4.00
CA VAL A 88 2.73 15.47 4.05
C VAL A 88 2.20 16.01 2.73
N GLY A 89 1.25 15.31 2.15
CA GLY A 89 0.70 15.70 0.87
C GLY A 89 -0.27 14.67 0.29
N THR A 90 -0.72 14.98 -0.90
CA THR A 90 -1.52 14.05 -1.71
C THR A 90 -0.73 13.75 -2.98
N TYR A 91 -0.46 12.50 -3.21
CA TYR A 91 0.36 12.00 -4.31
C TYR A 91 -0.48 11.15 -5.23
N ARG A 92 -0.21 11.18 -6.51
CA ARG A 92 -0.76 10.21 -7.44
C ARG A 92 -0.02 8.89 -7.27
N ILE A 93 -0.77 7.80 -7.10
CA ILE A 93 -0.24 6.44 -7.07
C ILE A 93 -0.87 5.67 -8.21
N ARG A 94 -0.06 4.92 -8.94
CA ARG A 94 -0.47 4.07 -10.05
C ARG A 94 -0.13 2.62 -9.74
N PHE A 95 -1.10 1.76 -9.93
CA PHE A 95 -0.94 0.32 -9.93
C PHE A 95 -1.05 -0.16 -11.37
N LYS A 96 -0.03 -0.85 -11.83
CA LYS A 96 0.00 -1.36 -13.18
C LYS A 96 0.32 -2.84 -13.20
N MET A 97 -0.37 -3.55 -14.04
CA MET A 97 -0.06 -4.93 -14.40
C MET A 97 0.09 -4.98 -15.91
N ASP A 98 1.20 -5.51 -16.38
CA ASP A 98 1.49 -5.61 -17.80
C ASP A 98 2.38 -6.81 -18.09
N TRP A 99 2.38 -7.27 -19.34
CA TRP A 99 3.18 -8.42 -19.70
C TRP A 99 4.68 -8.10 -19.70
N ASN A 100 5.08 -6.95 -20.17
CA ASN A 100 6.49 -6.71 -20.50
C ASN A 100 7.05 -5.35 -20.07
N SER A 101 6.26 -4.32 -20.06
CA SER A 101 6.76 -2.95 -19.98
C SER A 101 6.73 -2.39 -18.56
N ILE A 102 7.85 -1.78 -18.16
CA ILE A 102 7.93 -0.97 -16.95
C ILE A 102 7.45 0.47 -17.19
N ASP A 103 7.25 0.87 -18.43
CA ASP A 103 6.69 2.18 -18.77
C ASP A 103 5.35 2.38 -18.05
N PRO A 104 5.16 3.46 -17.27
CA PRO A 104 3.91 3.73 -16.57
C PRO A 104 2.67 3.84 -17.47
N ALA A 105 2.84 4.21 -18.73
CA ALA A 105 1.77 4.25 -19.72
C ALA A 105 1.41 2.86 -20.27
N GLY A 106 2.28 1.89 -20.05
CA GLY A 106 2.20 0.59 -20.68
C GLY A 106 2.84 0.58 -22.08
N GLN A 107 3.09 -0.62 -22.57
CA GLN A 107 3.57 -0.75 -23.94
C GLN A 107 2.46 -0.34 -24.88
N LEU A 108 2.73 0.64 -25.70
CA LEU A 108 1.83 1.06 -26.78
C LEU A 108 2.12 0.23 -28.03
N ALA A 109 1.13 0.06 -28.86
CA ALA A 109 1.33 -0.47 -30.19
C ALA A 109 2.10 0.52 -31.06
N ALA A 110 2.56 0.07 -32.23
CA ALA A 110 3.25 0.93 -33.18
C ALA A 110 2.40 2.13 -33.66
N ASP A 111 1.09 2.08 -33.45
CA ASP A 111 0.13 3.15 -33.71
C ASP A 111 -0.22 4.00 -32.48
N ASP A 112 0.55 3.86 -31.40
CA ASP A 112 0.35 4.54 -30.11
C ASP A 112 -1.03 4.30 -29.47
N THR A 113 -1.66 3.16 -29.78
CA THR A 113 -2.95 2.80 -29.19
C THR A 113 -2.79 1.71 -28.12
N PRO A 114 -3.54 1.79 -27.00
CA PRO A 114 -3.48 0.77 -25.95
C PRO A 114 -4.13 -0.56 -26.37
N THR A 115 -4.77 -0.62 -27.52
CA THR A 115 -5.50 -1.80 -28.04
C THR A 115 -4.83 -2.47 -29.22
N GLY A 116 -3.75 -1.90 -29.77
CA GLY A 116 -2.97 -2.52 -30.82
C GLY A 116 -2.26 -3.80 -30.36
N ALA A 117 -1.68 -4.54 -31.30
CA ALA A 117 -0.85 -5.70 -30.98
C ALA A 117 0.29 -5.28 -30.05
N ASN A 118 0.44 -5.85 -28.89
CA ASN A 118 1.35 -5.48 -27.80
C ASN A 118 0.92 -4.27 -26.94
N GLY A 119 -0.25 -3.66 -27.21
CA GLY A 119 -0.81 -2.66 -26.29
C GLY A 119 -1.20 -3.30 -24.95
N ILE A 120 -1.23 -2.49 -23.88
CA ILE A 120 -1.52 -2.98 -22.53
C ILE A 120 -2.82 -3.79 -22.43
N LEU A 121 -3.87 -3.38 -23.13
CA LEU A 121 -5.15 -4.09 -23.15
C LEU A 121 -5.06 -5.38 -23.95
N ALA A 122 -4.32 -5.40 -25.06
CA ALA A 122 -4.10 -6.62 -25.87
C ALA A 122 -3.29 -7.65 -25.06
N ASN A 123 -2.39 -7.20 -24.20
CA ASN A 123 -1.63 -8.05 -23.28
C ASN A 123 -2.46 -8.55 -22.07
N GLY A 124 -3.70 -8.12 -21.93
CA GLY A 124 -4.51 -8.42 -20.75
C GLY A 124 -4.08 -7.65 -19.49
N GLY A 125 -3.31 -6.60 -19.67
CA GLY A 125 -2.86 -5.72 -18.59
C GLY A 125 -3.92 -4.74 -18.14
N CYS A 126 -3.60 -4.01 -17.07
CA CYS A 126 -4.46 -2.94 -16.56
C CYS A 126 -3.65 -1.87 -15.82
N ILE A 127 -4.22 -0.67 -15.77
CA ILE A 127 -3.73 0.47 -15.01
C ILE A 127 -4.86 0.96 -14.11
N VAL A 128 -4.52 1.22 -12.85
CA VAL A 128 -5.43 1.82 -11.87
C VAL A 128 -4.71 2.96 -11.18
N ASP A 129 -5.24 4.16 -11.31
CA ASP A 129 -4.75 5.34 -10.60
C ASP A 129 -5.58 5.61 -9.34
N ALA A 130 -4.92 6.04 -8.29
CA ALA A 130 -5.53 6.45 -7.03
C ALA A 130 -4.76 7.64 -6.43
N LEU A 131 -5.29 8.18 -5.35
CA LEU A 131 -4.62 9.20 -4.56
C LEU A 131 -4.11 8.60 -3.25
N LEU A 132 -2.81 8.75 -3.02
CA LEU A 132 -2.15 8.42 -1.76
C LEU A 132 -2.09 9.69 -0.92
N ARG A 133 -2.81 9.71 0.19
CA ARG A 133 -2.72 10.80 1.17
C ARG A 133 -1.73 10.44 2.25
N VAL A 134 -0.70 11.26 2.38
CA VAL A 134 0.28 11.20 3.48
C VAL A 134 -0.08 12.28 4.50
N ASP A 135 -0.26 11.89 5.75
CA ASP A 135 -0.64 12.78 6.84
C ASP A 135 0.31 12.54 8.03
N THR A 136 0.55 13.58 8.82
CA THR A 136 1.31 13.48 10.08
C THR A 136 0.57 12.70 11.17
N ARG A 137 -0.72 12.48 11.01
CA ARG A 137 -1.50 11.71 11.96
C ARG A 137 -1.12 10.25 11.95
N VAL A 138 -0.09 9.92 12.73
CA VAL A 138 0.31 8.55 13.02
C VAL A 138 -0.53 8.07 14.19
N GLY A 139 -1.46 7.19 13.94
CA GLY A 139 -2.17 6.50 15.00
C GLY A 139 -3.66 6.79 15.03
N ILE A 140 -4.35 5.98 15.77
CA ILE A 140 -5.72 6.20 16.22
C ILE A 140 -5.78 7.65 16.70
N GLU A 141 -6.62 8.49 16.08
CA GLU A 141 -7.00 9.76 16.69
C GLU A 141 -7.28 9.42 18.14
N GLY A 142 -6.44 9.96 19.03
CA GLY A 142 -6.64 9.69 20.46
C GLY A 142 -8.10 9.99 20.65
N VAL A 143 -8.89 9.00 21.04
CA VAL A 143 -10.24 9.25 21.51
C VAL A 143 -10.01 10.39 22.47
N ALA A 144 -10.34 11.60 22.04
CA ALA A 144 -10.32 12.76 22.91
C ALA A 144 -11.06 12.25 24.12
N ALA A 145 -10.32 12.03 25.20
CA ALA A 145 -10.98 11.68 26.43
C ALA A 145 -11.86 12.89 26.66
N SER A 146 -13.10 12.81 26.16
CA SER A 146 -14.11 13.74 26.60
C SER A 146 -13.89 13.74 28.07
N GLU A 147 -13.71 14.89 28.70
CA GLU A 147 -13.64 14.97 30.15
C GLU A 147 -14.88 14.25 30.67
N SER A 148 -14.79 12.94 30.66
CA SER A 148 -15.86 12.07 31.07
C SER A 148 -15.91 12.27 32.56
N GLN A 149 -17.03 12.72 33.05
CA GLN A 149 -17.35 12.73 34.46
C GLN A 149 -16.70 11.52 35.14
N PRO A 150 -16.02 11.69 36.26
CA PRO A 150 -15.25 10.62 36.86
C PRO A 150 -16.11 9.37 36.98
N ARG A 151 -15.64 8.27 36.43
CA ARG A 151 -16.36 6.99 36.53
C ARG A 151 -16.23 6.49 37.95
N LEU A 152 -17.33 6.53 38.65
CA LEU A 152 -17.43 6.09 40.04
C LEU A 152 -18.14 4.74 40.12
N PHE A 153 -17.54 3.81 40.85
CA PHE A 153 -18.11 2.48 41.09
C PHE A 153 -18.02 2.12 42.58
N ASP A 154 -18.99 1.42 43.08
CA ASP A 154 -18.89 0.77 44.39
C ASP A 154 -17.98 -0.49 44.32
N LEU A 155 -17.74 -1.11 45.44
CA LEU A 155 -16.91 -2.32 45.51
C LEU A 155 -17.53 -3.55 44.84
N SER A 156 -18.82 -3.51 44.55
CA SER A 156 -19.52 -4.55 43.78
C SER A 156 -19.46 -4.33 42.27
N GLY A 157 -18.78 -3.23 41.82
CA GLY A 157 -18.65 -2.88 40.41
C GLY A 157 -19.85 -2.15 39.82
N ARG A 158 -20.83 -1.74 40.64
CA ARG A 158 -21.98 -0.98 40.20
C ARG A 158 -21.61 0.50 40.07
N ARG A 159 -22.00 1.14 39.00
CA ARG A 159 -21.77 2.57 38.77
C ARG A 159 -22.61 3.40 39.74
N ILE A 160 -21.98 4.37 40.40
CA ILE A 160 -22.62 5.33 41.31
C ILE A 160 -22.58 6.74 40.71
N GLY A 161 -23.63 7.52 40.91
CA GLY A 161 -23.82 8.84 40.28
C GLY A 161 -23.08 9.98 40.98
N SER A 162 -22.67 9.79 42.24
CA SER A 162 -21.93 10.78 43.04
C SER A 162 -20.96 10.11 44.00
N GLU A 163 -19.96 10.84 44.45
CA GLU A 163 -19.02 10.34 45.45
C GLU A 163 -19.75 10.11 46.81
N PRO A 164 -19.58 8.94 47.41
CA PRO A 164 -20.10 8.68 48.74
C PRO A 164 -19.45 9.62 49.77
N ALA A 165 -20.20 10.04 50.77
CA ALA A 165 -19.68 10.89 51.86
C ALA A 165 -18.65 10.13 52.73
N HIS A 166 -18.85 8.82 52.87
CA HIS A 166 -17.94 7.92 53.64
C HIS A 166 -17.88 6.55 52.93
N GLY A 167 -16.80 5.84 53.11
CA GLY A 167 -16.64 4.48 52.62
C GLY A 167 -15.59 4.31 51.55
N VAL A 168 -15.63 3.18 50.86
CA VAL A 168 -14.65 2.82 49.85
C VAL A 168 -15.34 2.73 48.48
N TYR A 169 -14.76 3.36 47.48
CA TYR A 169 -15.25 3.35 46.12
C TYR A 169 -14.09 3.39 45.11
N ILE A 170 -14.39 3.14 43.85
CA ILE A 170 -13.43 3.18 42.74
C ILE A 170 -13.70 4.43 41.90
N ARG A 171 -12.68 5.26 41.75
CA ARG A 171 -12.71 6.45 40.88
C ARG A 171 -11.59 6.34 39.83
N ASN A 172 -11.95 6.36 38.56
CA ASN A 172 -10.98 6.27 37.46
C ASN A 172 -10.00 5.10 37.63
N ASN A 173 -10.50 3.90 37.92
CA ASN A 173 -9.74 2.68 38.20
C ASN A 173 -8.82 2.72 39.46
N ARG A 174 -9.00 3.69 40.33
CA ARG A 174 -8.24 3.77 41.60
C ARG A 174 -9.19 3.64 42.79
N LYS A 175 -8.77 2.87 43.79
CA LYS A 175 -9.49 2.76 45.06
C LYS A 175 -9.36 4.09 45.85
N VAL A 176 -10.47 4.63 46.28
CA VAL A 176 -10.58 5.79 47.12
C VAL A 176 -11.25 5.41 48.45
N VAL A 177 -10.72 5.91 49.56
CA VAL A 177 -11.28 5.72 50.87
C VAL A 177 -11.60 7.12 51.44
N LYS A 178 -12.79 7.31 51.95
CA LYS A 178 -13.24 8.53 52.64
C LYS A 178 -13.70 8.22 54.01
#